data_a9731951433aa8f86248fc9b2654d312
#
_entry.id   a9731951433aa8f86248fc9b2654d312
#
_cell.length_a   1.000
_cell.length_b   1.000
_cell.length_c   1.000
_cell.angle_alpha   90.00
_cell.angle_beta   90.00
_cell.angle_gamma   90.00
#
_symmetry.space_group_name_H-M   'P 1'
#
loop_
_entity.id
_entity.type
_entity.pdbx_description
1 polymer ?
#
loop_
_entity_poly.entity_id
_entity_poly.type
_entity_poly.pdbx_seq_one_letter_code
_entity_poly.pdbx_strand_id
1 'polypeptide(L)'
;SKTYRIACIPGDGIGPEVTRQARKALDVAANRFGFSLDWQDYPFGAAHYLRTGEIFPESALVEMGGCDALLLGAIGDPRVKPGELERGILLTLRFRFDQYVNLRPALSFPRVPLPVPLPEGRRLDAVVVRENTEDLYMGLGGRAEGGSLSFSVEARRAPYELKGELALWTTPPCPLAAQVAVSTRPGVERIARYACELAVRRGENRVTLVTKANAVPHLYGFFEDETARVAAQYPGLKLEKENVDACCYHLVRRPDAFGVLLCPNLFGDIVSDLLAGLSGGMGMAAGGNIGDGLSMFEPVHGSAPDIA
;
A
#
# COMPACT_ATOMS: atom_id res chain seq x y z
N SER A 1 -26.23 -17.35 10.91
CA SER A 1 -25.40 -16.44 10.11
C SER A 1 -23.98 -16.46 10.65
N LYS A 2 -22.99 -16.30 9.79
CA LYS A 2 -21.57 -16.18 10.22
C LYS A 2 -21.37 -14.79 10.81
N THR A 3 -20.70 -14.68 11.94
CA THR A 3 -20.30 -13.41 12.55
C THR A 3 -18.82 -13.18 12.26
N TYR A 4 -18.47 -11.99 11.79
CA TYR A 4 -17.10 -11.56 11.55
C TYR A 4 -16.71 -10.52 12.61
N ARG A 5 -15.55 -10.71 13.23
CA ARG A 5 -14.95 -9.75 14.16
C ARG A 5 -14.10 -8.76 13.39
N ILE A 6 -14.45 -7.48 13.49
CA ILE A 6 -13.78 -6.41 12.76
C ILE A 6 -13.10 -5.48 13.76
N ALA A 7 -11.76 -5.45 13.74
CA ALA A 7 -11.02 -4.42 14.44
C ALA A 7 -11.21 -3.06 13.72
N CYS A 8 -11.47 -2.01 14.47
CA CYS A 8 -11.61 -0.67 13.90
C CYS A 8 -10.72 0.32 14.62
N ILE A 9 -9.89 1.03 13.86
CA ILE A 9 -9.07 2.15 14.32
C ILE A 9 -9.55 3.39 13.55
N PRO A 10 -10.44 4.23 14.10
CA PRO A 10 -10.91 5.43 13.43
C PRO A 10 -9.78 6.43 13.14
N GLY A 11 -8.81 6.55 14.06
CA GLY A 11 -7.64 7.41 13.91
C GLY A 11 -7.95 8.89 14.12
N ASP A 12 -7.40 9.74 13.24
CA ASP A 12 -7.29 11.19 13.41
C ASP A 12 -8.09 11.97 12.35
N GLY A 13 -8.28 13.27 12.60
CA GLY A 13 -8.89 14.18 11.66
C GLY A 13 -10.26 13.70 11.16
N ILE A 14 -10.44 13.57 9.85
CA ILE A 14 -11.67 13.04 9.23
C ILE A 14 -11.86 11.52 9.41
N GLY A 15 -10.88 10.80 9.96
CA GLY A 15 -10.92 9.35 10.14
C GLY A 15 -12.16 8.84 10.87
N PRO A 16 -12.58 9.40 12.02
CA PRO A 16 -13.80 9.00 12.71
C PRO A 16 -15.08 9.21 11.88
N GLU A 17 -15.13 10.25 11.06
CA GLU A 17 -16.26 10.53 10.19
C GLU A 17 -16.37 9.49 9.06
N VAL A 18 -15.27 9.23 8.35
CA VAL A 18 -15.26 8.29 7.22
C VAL A 18 -15.48 6.85 7.69
N THR A 19 -14.94 6.44 8.84
CA THR A 19 -15.18 5.11 9.40
C THR A 19 -16.64 4.91 9.81
N ARG A 20 -17.30 5.93 10.34
CA ARG A 20 -18.73 5.87 10.65
C ARG A 20 -19.58 5.61 9.40
N GLN A 21 -19.24 6.25 8.25
CA GLN A 21 -19.95 6.01 7.00
C GLN A 21 -19.63 4.62 6.42
N ALA A 22 -18.38 4.17 6.52
CA ALA A 22 -17.99 2.82 6.10
C ALA A 22 -18.72 1.74 6.91
N ARG A 23 -18.82 1.89 8.24
CA ARG A 23 -19.61 0.98 9.09
C ARG A 23 -21.07 0.92 8.67
N LYS A 24 -21.70 2.07 8.45
CA LYS A 24 -23.09 2.14 7.98
C LYS A 24 -23.30 1.35 6.69
N ALA A 25 -22.38 1.47 5.74
CA ALA A 25 -22.46 0.73 4.48
C ALA A 25 -22.25 -0.78 4.70
N LEU A 26 -21.32 -1.16 5.57
CA LEU A 26 -21.02 -2.56 5.90
C LEU A 26 -22.18 -3.22 6.67
N ASP A 27 -22.85 -2.50 7.58
CA ASP A 27 -24.02 -3.01 8.31
C ASP A 27 -25.19 -3.27 7.36
N VAL A 28 -25.40 -2.39 6.38
CA VAL A 28 -26.42 -2.60 5.32
C VAL A 28 -26.07 -3.83 4.47
N ALA A 29 -24.80 -4.00 4.11
CA ALA A 29 -24.33 -5.16 3.36
C ALA A 29 -24.50 -6.45 4.19
N ALA A 30 -24.15 -6.42 5.47
CA ALA A 30 -24.32 -7.55 6.39
C ALA A 30 -25.77 -8.02 6.45
N ASN A 31 -26.70 -7.09 6.63
CA ASN A 31 -28.14 -7.38 6.63
C ASN A 31 -28.60 -7.96 5.28
N ARG A 32 -28.15 -7.39 4.16
CA ARG A 32 -28.53 -7.84 2.81
C ARG A 32 -28.03 -9.23 2.47
N PHE A 33 -26.81 -9.57 2.91
CA PHE A 33 -26.14 -10.83 2.55
C PHE A 33 -26.17 -11.89 3.67
N GLY A 34 -26.85 -11.61 4.79
CA GLY A 34 -27.12 -12.59 5.83
C GLY A 34 -25.91 -12.96 6.69
N PHE A 35 -25.03 -12.02 7.00
CA PHE A 35 -23.97 -12.16 7.99
C PHE A 35 -24.05 -11.10 9.08
N SER A 36 -23.24 -11.21 10.14
CA SER A 36 -23.19 -10.25 11.24
C SER A 36 -21.77 -9.69 11.40
N LEU A 37 -21.66 -8.47 11.91
CA LEU A 37 -20.38 -7.82 12.22
C LEU A 37 -20.31 -7.57 13.74
N ASP A 38 -19.19 -7.98 14.33
CA ASP A 38 -18.82 -7.71 15.72
C ASP A 38 -17.65 -6.71 15.71
N TRP A 39 -17.94 -5.46 16.04
CA TRP A 39 -16.98 -4.36 15.98
C TRP A 39 -16.16 -4.26 17.25
N GLN A 40 -14.83 -4.29 17.11
CA GLN A 40 -13.86 -4.07 18.18
C GLN A 40 -13.18 -2.73 17.96
N ASP A 41 -13.50 -1.71 18.77
CA ASP A 41 -12.97 -0.36 18.64
C ASP A 41 -11.64 -0.18 19.37
N TYR A 42 -10.66 0.40 18.69
CA TYR A 42 -9.33 0.71 19.23
C TYR A 42 -9.04 2.20 19.10
N PRO A 43 -8.78 2.92 20.20
CA PRO A 43 -8.64 4.39 20.21
C PRO A 43 -7.23 4.85 19.85
N PHE A 44 -6.57 4.19 18.88
CA PHE A 44 -5.20 4.52 18.49
C PHE A 44 -5.17 5.64 17.44
N GLY A 45 -4.20 6.53 17.59
CA GLY A 45 -3.98 7.71 16.79
C GLY A 45 -3.22 8.78 17.58
N ALA A 46 -3.21 10.01 17.09
CA ALA A 46 -2.49 11.13 17.70
C ALA A 46 -2.94 11.43 19.14
N ALA A 47 -4.24 11.40 19.40
CA ALA A 47 -4.77 11.69 20.73
C ALA A 47 -4.28 10.67 21.79
N HIS A 48 -4.22 9.38 21.42
CA HIS A 48 -3.64 8.35 22.28
C HIS A 48 -2.15 8.57 22.49
N TYR A 49 -1.41 8.75 21.39
CA TYR A 49 0.04 8.97 21.41
C TYR A 49 0.45 10.19 22.25
N LEU A 50 -0.19 11.34 22.05
CA LEU A 50 0.10 12.57 22.80
C LEU A 50 -0.18 12.46 24.29
N ARG A 51 -1.12 11.60 24.68
CA ARG A 51 -1.46 11.37 26.10
C ARG A 51 -0.52 10.36 26.77
N THR A 52 -0.11 9.31 26.05
CA THR A 52 0.57 8.15 26.64
C THR A 52 2.03 8.01 26.22
N GLY A 53 2.43 8.60 25.10
CA GLY A 53 3.73 8.37 24.45
C GLY A 53 3.83 7.03 23.74
N GLU A 54 2.75 6.24 23.70
CA GLU A 54 2.70 4.91 23.12
C GLU A 54 1.86 4.89 21.84
N ILE A 55 2.35 4.21 20.82
CA ILE A 55 1.63 4.03 19.54
C ILE A 55 0.61 2.90 19.68
N PHE A 56 1.11 1.68 20.01
CA PHE A 56 0.31 0.48 20.28
C PHE A 56 0.91 -0.29 21.43
N PRO A 57 0.10 -0.77 22.41
CA PRO A 57 0.53 -1.85 23.26
C PRO A 57 0.57 -3.18 22.48
N GLU A 58 1.54 -4.04 22.77
CA GLU A 58 1.66 -5.35 22.11
C GLU A 58 0.40 -6.21 22.29
N SER A 59 -0.30 -6.09 23.44
CA SER A 59 -1.58 -6.76 23.70
C SER A 59 -2.64 -6.43 22.66
N ALA A 60 -2.72 -5.16 22.22
CA ALA A 60 -3.69 -4.75 21.20
C ALA A 60 -3.38 -5.38 19.83
N LEU A 61 -2.09 -5.49 19.47
CA LEU A 61 -1.68 -6.18 18.24
C LEU A 61 -2.05 -7.65 18.24
N VAL A 62 -1.90 -8.32 19.40
CA VAL A 62 -2.31 -9.72 19.57
C VAL A 62 -3.84 -9.87 19.44
N GLU A 63 -4.60 -8.99 20.10
CA GLU A 63 -6.07 -9.00 20.01
C GLU A 63 -6.57 -8.75 18.58
N MET A 64 -6.03 -7.73 17.89
CA MET A 64 -6.37 -7.43 16.50
C MET A 64 -6.05 -8.61 15.58
N GLY A 65 -4.96 -9.34 15.84
CA GLY A 65 -4.60 -10.55 15.10
C GLY A 65 -5.63 -11.67 15.19
N GLY A 66 -6.51 -11.65 16.17
CA GLY A 66 -7.64 -12.57 16.32
C GLY A 66 -8.93 -12.12 15.61
N CYS A 67 -8.94 -10.98 14.95
CA CYS A 67 -10.06 -10.49 14.16
C CYS A 67 -10.04 -11.04 12.72
N ASP A 68 -11.17 -10.98 12.03
CA ASP A 68 -11.30 -11.41 10.63
C ASP A 68 -10.80 -10.33 9.64
N ALA A 69 -10.94 -9.06 10.01
CA ALA A 69 -10.44 -7.93 9.23
C ALA A 69 -10.20 -6.71 10.13
N LEU A 70 -9.44 -5.72 9.60
CA LEU A 70 -9.21 -4.43 10.23
C LEU A 70 -9.70 -3.31 9.32
N LEU A 71 -10.48 -2.38 9.87
CA LEU A 71 -10.86 -1.13 9.25
C LEU A 71 -10.05 0.01 9.88
N LEU A 72 -9.20 0.65 9.10
CA LEU A 72 -8.45 1.83 9.48
C LEU A 72 -9.10 3.07 8.87
N GLY A 73 -9.26 4.13 9.66
CA GLY A 73 -9.68 5.43 9.18
C GLY A 73 -8.51 6.22 8.59
N ALA A 74 -8.16 7.34 9.21
CA ALA A 74 -7.05 8.17 8.76
C ALA A 74 -6.07 8.44 9.90
N ILE A 75 -4.81 8.57 9.58
CA ILE A 75 -3.75 8.80 10.56
C ILE A 75 -3.00 10.08 10.22
N GLY A 76 -2.67 10.86 11.23
CA GLY A 76 -1.87 12.05 11.13
C GLY A 76 -2.46 13.24 11.88
N ASP A 77 -1.60 13.98 12.57
CA ASP A 77 -1.95 15.19 13.33
C ASP A 77 -0.77 16.17 13.29
N PRO A 78 -0.99 17.45 13.00
CA PRO A 78 0.09 18.44 12.90
C PRO A 78 0.87 18.65 14.20
N ARG A 79 0.34 18.22 15.35
CA ARG A 79 1.02 18.27 16.65
C ARG A 79 2.06 17.15 16.83
N VAL A 80 2.05 16.15 15.96
CA VAL A 80 3.01 15.03 15.98
C VAL A 80 3.99 15.19 14.82
N LYS A 81 5.24 14.80 15.03
CA LYS A 81 6.28 14.90 13.99
C LYS A 81 5.85 14.13 12.73
N PRO A 82 5.96 14.75 11.54
CA PRO A 82 5.57 14.11 10.29
C PRO A 82 6.18 12.71 10.10
N GLY A 83 5.37 11.75 9.72
CA GLY A 83 5.76 10.36 9.49
C GLY A 83 5.89 9.49 10.74
N GLU A 84 5.74 10.03 11.93
CA GLU A 84 5.88 9.27 13.19
C GLU A 84 4.68 8.34 13.41
N LEU A 85 3.47 8.87 13.27
CA LEU A 85 2.25 8.08 13.40
C LEU A 85 2.05 7.12 12.23
N GLU A 86 2.34 7.58 11.01
CA GLU A 86 2.20 6.75 9.81
C GLU A 86 3.14 5.54 9.87
N ARG A 87 4.40 5.75 10.26
CA ARG A 87 5.33 4.64 10.47
C ARG A 87 4.92 3.78 11.67
N GLY A 88 4.56 4.42 12.77
CA GLY A 88 4.21 3.74 14.01
C GLY A 88 2.93 2.92 13.92
N ILE A 89 1.91 3.39 13.22
CA ILE A 89 0.61 2.69 13.08
C ILE A 89 0.57 1.89 11.78
N LEU A 90 0.61 2.57 10.64
CA LEU A 90 0.36 1.96 9.35
C LEU A 90 1.41 0.91 8.97
N LEU A 91 2.69 1.26 9.03
CA LEU A 91 3.76 0.32 8.68
C LEU A 91 3.89 -0.81 9.72
N THR A 92 3.65 -0.53 11.00
CA THR A 92 3.61 -1.57 12.03
C THR A 92 2.56 -2.63 11.73
N LEU A 93 1.33 -2.23 11.39
CA LEU A 93 0.25 -3.16 11.03
C LEU A 93 0.60 -3.96 9.76
N ARG A 94 1.11 -3.30 8.73
CA ARG A 94 1.53 -3.96 7.48
C ARG A 94 2.60 -5.02 7.70
N PHE A 95 3.62 -4.70 8.50
CA PHE A 95 4.73 -5.62 8.76
C PHE A 95 4.37 -6.71 9.76
N ARG A 96 3.62 -6.37 10.82
CA ARG A 96 3.19 -7.32 11.85
C ARG A 96 2.31 -8.42 11.28
N PHE A 97 1.40 -8.06 10.39
CA PHE A 97 0.46 -9.00 9.76
C PHE A 97 0.88 -9.45 8.36
N ASP A 98 2.10 -9.12 7.96
CA ASP A 98 2.70 -9.45 6.64
C ASP A 98 1.74 -9.19 5.48
N GLN A 99 1.16 -7.99 5.45
CA GLN A 99 0.21 -7.55 4.45
C GLN A 99 0.97 -7.12 3.18
N TYR A 100 1.43 -8.09 2.42
CA TYR A 100 2.36 -7.88 1.30
C TYR A 100 1.73 -7.29 0.03
N VAL A 101 0.42 -7.29 -0.07
CA VAL A 101 -0.33 -6.65 -1.17
C VAL A 101 -0.94 -5.35 -0.67
N ASN A 102 -0.69 -4.24 -1.36
CA ASN A 102 -1.51 -3.04 -1.26
C ASN A 102 -2.34 -2.93 -2.54
N LEU A 103 -3.63 -3.23 -2.43
CA LEU A 103 -4.57 -3.24 -3.53
C LEU A 103 -5.27 -1.89 -3.59
N ARG A 104 -5.09 -1.15 -4.69
CA ARG A 104 -5.64 0.20 -4.87
C ARG A 104 -6.43 0.29 -6.18
N PRO A 105 -7.75 0.07 -6.14
CA PRO A 105 -8.60 0.22 -7.31
C PRO A 105 -8.80 1.70 -7.66
N ALA A 106 -8.85 1.98 -8.95
CA ALA A 106 -9.20 3.29 -9.50
C ALA A 106 -10.35 3.12 -10.49
N LEU A 107 -11.53 3.60 -10.10
CA LEU A 107 -12.76 3.42 -10.84
C LEU A 107 -13.39 4.78 -11.14
N SER A 108 -13.90 4.98 -12.36
CA SER A 108 -14.76 6.11 -12.65
C SER A 108 -16.21 5.78 -12.28
N PHE A 109 -16.87 6.72 -11.60
CA PHE A 109 -18.26 6.57 -11.20
C PHE A 109 -19.16 7.53 -11.98
N PRO A 110 -20.41 7.15 -12.30
CA PRO A 110 -21.38 8.06 -12.89
C PRO A 110 -21.55 9.32 -12.02
N ARG A 111 -21.57 10.49 -12.65
CA ARG A 111 -21.74 11.80 -11.99
C ARG A 111 -20.54 12.30 -11.18
N VAL A 112 -19.44 11.57 -11.13
CA VAL A 112 -18.17 12.08 -10.59
C VAL A 112 -17.39 12.70 -11.73
N PRO A 113 -17.08 14.02 -11.69
CA PRO A 113 -16.33 14.67 -12.75
C PRO A 113 -14.90 14.13 -12.77
N LEU A 114 -14.40 13.84 -13.96
CA LEU A 114 -13.02 13.39 -14.17
C LEU A 114 -12.19 14.56 -14.71
N PRO A 115 -10.93 14.71 -14.26
CA PRO A 115 -10.04 15.77 -14.74
C PRO A 115 -9.62 15.58 -16.21
N VAL A 116 -9.66 14.34 -16.70
CA VAL A 116 -9.39 14.00 -18.10
C VAL A 116 -10.63 13.30 -18.66
N PRO A 117 -11.21 13.81 -19.76
CA PRO A 117 -12.36 13.18 -20.38
C PRO A 117 -12.00 11.82 -20.96
N LEU A 118 -12.86 10.85 -20.77
CA LEU A 118 -12.74 9.53 -21.38
C LEU A 118 -13.47 9.48 -22.71
N PRO A 119 -13.03 8.64 -23.67
CA PRO A 119 -13.79 8.38 -24.89
C PRO A 119 -15.21 7.88 -24.56
N GLU A 120 -16.16 8.14 -25.45
CA GLU A 120 -17.55 7.73 -25.27
C GLU A 120 -17.67 6.21 -25.04
N GLY A 121 -18.45 5.81 -24.05
CA GLY A 121 -18.65 4.41 -23.67
C GLY A 121 -17.46 3.78 -22.92
N ARG A 122 -16.37 4.50 -22.72
CA ARG A 122 -15.19 4.03 -21.95
C ARG A 122 -15.31 4.43 -20.48
N ARG A 123 -14.69 3.65 -19.63
CA ARG A 123 -14.59 3.92 -18.19
C ARG A 123 -13.16 3.67 -17.71
N LEU A 124 -12.77 4.36 -16.68
CA LEU A 124 -11.58 4.00 -15.92
C LEU A 124 -11.96 2.81 -15.01
N ASP A 125 -11.20 1.73 -15.15
CA ASP A 125 -11.35 0.50 -14.35
C ASP A 125 -9.98 -0.17 -14.22
N ALA A 126 -9.09 0.49 -13.50
CA ALA A 126 -7.74 0.03 -13.25
C ALA A 126 -7.55 -0.37 -11.78
N VAL A 127 -6.55 -1.20 -11.52
CA VAL A 127 -6.17 -1.56 -10.16
C VAL A 127 -4.66 -1.66 -10.04
N VAL A 128 -4.11 -0.96 -9.07
CA VAL A 128 -2.70 -1.08 -8.71
C VAL A 128 -2.55 -2.19 -7.69
N VAL A 129 -1.72 -3.17 -8.01
CA VAL A 129 -1.20 -4.20 -7.11
C VAL A 129 0.20 -3.75 -6.71
N ARG A 130 0.30 -3.04 -5.58
CA ARG A 130 1.53 -2.49 -5.04
C ARG A 130 2.15 -3.49 -4.09
N GLU A 131 3.43 -3.83 -4.28
CA GLU A 131 4.21 -4.49 -3.24
C GLU A 131 4.22 -3.61 -1.98
N ASN A 132 4.08 -4.18 -0.79
CA ASN A 132 3.75 -3.42 0.41
C ASN A 132 4.74 -3.59 1.57
N THR A 133 5.74 -4.44 1.44
CA THR A 133 6.60 -4.84 2.57
C THR A 133 8.10 -4.77 2.29
N GLU A 134 8.49 -4.48 1.06
CA GLU A 134 9.87 -4.35 0.61
C GLU A 134 10.18 -2.94 0.05
N ASP A 135 11.24 -2.83 -0.77
CA ASP A 135 11.69 -1.60 -1.42
C ASP A 135 12.14 -0.55 -0.39
N LEU A 136 12.10 0.72 -0.74
CA LEU A 136 12.52 1.85 0.12
C LEU A 136 11.68 2.02 1.39
N TYR A 137 10.45 1.51 1.39
CA TYR A 137 9.54 1.59 2.56
C TYR A 137 9.93 0.69 3.73
N MET A 138 10.94 -0.16 3.57
CA MET A 138 11.52 -0.90 4.68
C MET A 138 12.18 0.01 5.72
N GLY A 139 12.52 1.25 5.36
CA GLY A 139 13.06 2.24 6.28
C GLY A 139 14.52 1.99 6.69
N LEU A 140 15.25 1.19 5.91
CA LEU A 140 16.64 0.82 6.18
C LEU A 140 17.58 1.92 5.73
N GLY A 141 18.17 2.65 6.65
CA GLY A 141 19.04 3.77 6.29
C GLY A 141 19.49 4.63 7.46
N GLY A 142 20.22 5.69 7.14
CA GLY A 142 20.72 6.62 8.13
C GLY A 142 21.30 7.89 7.55
N ARG A 143 21.75 8.78 8.45
CA ARG A 143 22.47 10.03 8.14
C ARG A 143 23.68 10.16 9.06
N ALA A 144 24.73 10.76 8.56
CA ALA A 144 25.93 11.09 9.34
C ALA A 144 26.48 12.47 8.94
N GLU A 145 26.96 13.23 9.90
CA GLU A 145 27.59 14.55 9.68
C GLU A 145 29.11 14.44 9.49
N GLY A 146 29.73 13.39 10.01
CA GLY A 146 31.19 13.22 10.07
C GLY A 146 31.83 12.43 8.92
N GLY A 147 31.12 12.20 7.84
CA GLY A 147 31.66 11.50 6.66
C GLY A 147 31.76 9.98 6.78
N SER A 148 31.28 9.38 7.86
CA SER A 148 31.17 7.93 8.04
C SER A 148 29.77 7.57 8.54
N LEU A 149 29.12 6.62 7.88
CA LEU A 149 27.78 6.13 8.18
C LEU A 149 27.79 4.62 8.23
N SER A 150 27.31 4.03 9.31
CA SER A 150 27.02 2.60 9.39
C SER A 150 25.65 2.36 10.01
N PHE A 151 24.92 1.35 9.53
CA PHE A 151 23.64 0.93 10.08
C PHE A 151 23.35 -0.54 9.76
N SER A 152 22.56 -1.16 10.65
CA SER A 152 22.07 -2.51 10.44
C SER A 152 20.97 -2.53 9.36
N VAL A 153 21.01 -3.58 8.54
CA VAL A 153 20.00 -3.91 7.54
C VAL A 153 19.26 -5.14 8.03
N GLU A 154 18.17 -4.96 8.74
CA GLU A 154 17.41 -6.04 9.34
C GLU A 154 15.93 -5.95 8.99
N ALA A 155 15.36 -7.07 8.53
CA ALA A 155 13.92 -7.20 8.32
C ALA A 155 13.47 -8.64 8.47
N ARG A 156 12.27 -8.85 9.00
CA ARG A 156 11.64 -10.15 9.08
C ARG A 156 10.28 -10.10 8.38
N ARG A 157 10.07 -11.02 7.46
CA ARG A 157 8.81 -11.26 6.77
C ARG A 157 8.46 -12.73 6.88
N ALA A 158 7.23 -13.13 6.63
CA ALA A 158 6.85 -14.53 6.74
C ALA A 158 7.76 -15.48 5.90
N PRO A 159 8.11 -15.14 4.65
CA PRO A 159 8.93 -16.04 3.82
C PRO A 159 10.45 -15.92 4.02
N TYR A 160 10.95 -14.89 4.75
CA TYR A 160 12.40 -14.69 4.89
C TYR A 160 12.79 -13.80 6.08
N GLU A 161 14.07 -13.89 6.46
CA GLU A 161 14.75 -12.95 7.35
C GLU A 161 15.94 -12.34 6.60
N LEU A 162 16.06 -11.02 6.65
CA LEU A 162 17.18 -10.26 6.09
C LEU A 162 18.04 -9.73 7.22
N LYS A 163 19.34 -9.96 7.16
CA LYS A 163 20.33 -9.45 8.11
C LYS A 163 21.60 -9.01 7.40
N GLY A 164 22.14 -7.89 7.80
CA GLY A 164 23.39 -7.37 7.30
C GLY A 164 23.77 -6.04 7.92
N GLU A 165 24.92 -5.53 7.53
CA GLU A 165 25.39 -4.20 7.90
C GLU A 165 25.86 -3.48 6.64
N LEU A 166 25.62 -2.18 6.59
CA LEU A 166 26.13 -1.29 5.56
C LEU A 166 27.02 -0.24 6.20
N ALA A 167 28.23 -0.08 5.67
CA ALA A 167 29.16 0.98 6.05
C ALA A 167 29.57 1.78 4.81
N LEU A 168 29.47 3.10 4.91
CA LEU A 168 29.82 4.05 3.86
C LEU A 168 30.70 5.15 4.45
N TRP A 169 31.65 5.64 3.66
CA TRP A 169 32.47 6.79 4.03
C TRP A 169 32.75 7.68 2.82
N THR A 170 33.02 8.95 3.08
CA THR A 170 33.39 9.92 2.05
C THR A 170 34.84 10.41 2.27
N THR A 171 35.52 10.71 1.16
CA THR A 171 36.86 11.31 1.17
C THR A 171 36.87 12.50 0.21
N PRO A 172 37.09 13.75 0.68
CA PRO A 172 37.21 14.15 2.07
C PRO A 172 35.93 13.92 2.88
N PRO A 173 36.00 13.87 4.23
CA PRO A 173 34.82 13.70 5.08
C PRO A 173 33.77 14.78 4.81
N CYS A 174 32.52 14.37 4.54
CA CYS A 174 31.38 15.30 4.38
C CYS A 174 30.09 14.61 4.87
N PRO A 175 29.03 15.38 5.19
CA PRO A 175 27.73 14.82 5.54
C PRO A 175 27.20 13.93 4.43
N LEU A 176 26.59 12.80 4.82
CA LEU A 176 25.96 11.85 3.88
C LEU A 176 24.70 11.22 4.46
N ALA A 177 23.82 10.80 3.57
CA ALA A 177 22.64 10.02 3.90
C ALA A 177 22.52 8.85 2.92
N ALA A 178 22.07 7.71 3.42
CA ALA A 178 21.79 6.54 2.59
C ALA A 178 20.50 5.86 3.04
N GLN A 179 19.78 5.32 2.08
CA GLN A 179 18.64 4.44 2.30
C GLN A 179 18.72 3.26 1.34
N VAL A 180 18.50 2.06 1.85
CA VAL A 180 18.60 0.82 1.10
C VAL A 180 17.21 0.36 0.68
N ALA A 181 17.08 0.03 -0.59
CA ALA A 181 15.93 -0.66 -1.14
C ALA A 181 16.31 -2.13 -1.39
N VAL A 182 15.44 -3.03 -1.01
CA VAL A 182 15.63 -4.48 -1.16
C VAL A 182 14.41 -5.09 -1.82
N SER A 183 14.64 -6.00 -2.77
CA SER A 183 13.64 -6.91 -3.32
C SER A 183 14.15 -8.34 -3.18
N THR A 184 13.31 -9.23 -2.70
CA THR A 184 13.63 -10.65 -2.56
C THR A 184 12.79 -11.49 -3.51
N ARG A 185 13.31 -12.66 -3.91
CA ARG A 185 12.55 -13.59 -4.75
C ARG A 185 11.19 -13.95 -4.12
N PRO A 186 11.10 -14.38 -2.86
CA PRO A 186 9.81 -14.68 -2.25
C PRO A 186 8.85 -13.49 -2.22
N GLY A 187 9.37 -12.29 -1.97
CA GLY A 187 8.59 -11.05 -1.98
C GLY A 187 7.99 -10.75 -3.35
N VAL A 188 8.84 -10.80 -4.40
CA VAL A 188 8.39 -10.55 -5.78
C VAL A 188 7.46 -11.65 -6.28
N GLU A 189 7.77 -12.93 -6.02
CA GLU A 189 6.94 -14.05 -6.47
C GLU A 189 5.51 -13.97 -5.93
N ARG A 190 5.33 -13.67 -4.64
CA ARG A 190 3.98 -13.60 -4.04
C ARG A 190 3.15 -12.44 -4.57
N ILE A 191 3.75 -11.26 -4.78
CA ILE A 191 3.01 -10.10 -5.31
C ILE A 191 2.72 -10.27 -6.82
N ALA A 192 3.66 -10.82 -7.59
CA ALA A 192 3.46 -11.12 -9.00
C ALA A 192 2.36 -12.17 -9.21
N ARG A 193 2.35 -13.23 -8.39
CA ARG A 193 1.29 -14.25 -8.39
C ARG A 193 -0.07 -13.64 -8.12
N TYR A 194 -0.17 -12.81 -7.09
CA TYR A 194 -1.42 -12.11 -6.77
C TYR A 194 -1.91 -11.25 -7.95
N ALA A 195 -1.02 -10.50 -8.59
CA ALA A 195 -1.38 -9.67 -9.74
C ALA A 195 -1.86 -10.50 -10.94
N CYS A 196 -1.18 -11.60 -11.25
CA CYS A 196 -1.57 -12.51 -12.33
C CYS A 196 -2.94 -13.17 -12.05
N GLU A 197 -3.15 -13.68 -10.85
CA GLU A 197 -4.43 -14.26 -10.43
C GLU A 197 -5.56 -13.24 -10.43
N LEU A 198 -5.29 -12.01 -10.03
CA LEU A 198 -6.26 -10.93 -10.09
C LEU A 198 -6.66 -10.62 -11.54
N ALA A 199 -5.69 -10.52 -12.46
CA ALA A 199 -5.97 -10.29 -13.87
C ALA A 199 -6.85 -11.41 -14.45
N VAL A 200 -6.54 -12.68 -14.15
CA VAL A 200 -7.36 -13.82 -14.58
C VAL A 200 -8.78 -13.72 -14.00
N ARG A 201 -8.94 -13.45 -12.70
CA ARG A 201 -10.27 -13.28 -12.07
C ARG A 201 -11.08 -12.13 -12.67
N ARG A 202 -10.40 -11.07 -13.11
CA ARG A 202 -11.04 -9.91 -13.78
C ARG A 202 -11.37 -10.18 -15.26
N GLY A 203 -10.97 -11.33 -15.80
CA GLY A 203 -11.11 -11.66 -17.23
C GLY A 203 -10.17 -10.85 -18.12
N GLU A 204 -9.09 -10.35 -17.58
CA GLU A 204 -8.04 -9.63 -18.30
C GLU A 204 -6.96 -10.58 -18.80
N ASN A 205 -6.41 -10.29 -19.96
CA ASN A 205 -5.32 -11.09 -20.55
C ASN A 205 -3.95 -10.42 -20.43
N ARG A 206 -3.85 -9.39 -19.59
CA ARG A 206 -2.65 -8.56 -19.46
C ARG A 206 -2.42 -8.11 -18.02
N VAL A 207 -1.15 -8.09 -17.62
CA VAL A 207 -0.63 -7.36 -16.46
C VAL A 207 0.41 -6.36 -16.95
N THR A 208 0.31 -5.11 -16.54
CA THR A 208 1.32 -4.10 -16.81
C THR A 208 2.27 -3.99 -15.61
N LEU A 209 3.52 -4.39 -15.77
CA LEU A 209 4.57 -4.20 -14.78
C LEU A 209 5.15 -2.78 -14.89
N VAL A 210 5.02 -2.01 -13.84
CA VAL A 210 5.64 -0.68 -13.74
C VAL A 210 7.06 -0.82 -13.19
N THR A 211 8.05 -0.29 -13.90
CA THR A 211 9.45 -0.54 -13.63
C THR A 211 10.31 0.71 -13.83
N LYS A 212 11.59 0.64 -13.50
CA LYS A 212 12.65 1.60 -13.89
C LYS A 212 13.99 0.86 -14.02
N ALA A 213 13.98 -0.35 -14.53
CA ALA A 213 15.17 -1.18 -14.68
C ALA A 213 16.26 -0.55 -15.55
N ASN A 214 15.89 0.29 -16.51
CA ASN A 214 16.83 1.03 -17.33
C ASN A 214 17.72 2.01 -16.53
N ALA A 215 17.29 2.48 -15.37
CA ALA A 215 18.05 3.38 -14.49
C ALA A 215 18.49 2.70 -13.19
N VAL A 216 17.76 1.68 -12.72
CA VAL A 216 17.99 0.96 -11.47
C VAL A 216 18.01 -0.55 -11.74
N PRO A 217 19.01 -1.04 -12.50
CA PRO A 217 18.99 -2.40 -13.06
C PRO A 217 19.05 -3.50 -12.00
N HIS A 218 19.82 -3.31 -10.93
CA HIS A 218 19.97 -4.35 -9.92
C HIS A 218 18.70 -4.61 -9.12
N LEU A 219 17.96 -3.57 -8.76
CA LEU A 219 16.74 -3.70 -7.98
C LEU A 219 15.52 -4.03 -8.88
N TYR A 220 15.23 -3.14 -9.84
CA TYR A 220 14.02 -3.31 -10.64
C TYR A 220 14.21 -4.27 -11.82
N GLY A 221 15.44 -4.49 -12.30
CA GLY A 221 15.73 -5.59 -13.23
C GLY A 221 15.47 -6.95 -12.58
N PHE A 222 15.93 -7.14 -11.34
CA PHE A 222 15.61 -8.34 -10.56
C PHE A 222 14.08 -8.51 -10.39
N PHE A 223 13.37 -7.43 -10.03
CA PHE A 223 11.90 -7.46 -9.91
C PHE A 223 11.23 -7.87 -11.23
N GLU A 224 11.71 -7.36 -12.38
CA GLU A 224 11.24 -7.76 -13.71
C GLU A 224 11.44 -9.24 -14.00
N ASP A 225 12.65 -9.75 -13.76
CA ASP A 225 13.02 -11.13 -14.06
C ASP A 225 12.18 -12.12 -13.24
N GLU A 226 12.01 -11.86 -11.94
CA GLU A 226 11.21 -12.70 -11.07
C GLU A 226 9.71 -12.62 -11.43
N THR A 227 9.22 -11.43 -11.79
CA THR A 227 7.84 -11.26 -12.28
C THR A 227 7.61 -12.03 -13.57
N ALA A 228 8.54 -11.98 -14.51
CA ALA A 228 8.44 -12.72 -15.78
C ALA A 228 8.39 -14.23 -15.56
N ARG A 229 9.16 -14.76 -14.61
CA ARG A 229 9.12 -16.18 -14.23
C ARG A 229 7.76 -16.62 -13.69
N VAL A 230 7.13 -15.76 -12.88
CA VAL A 230 5.77 -16.04 -12.38
C VAL A 230 4.75 -15.93 -13.50
N ALA A 231 4.78 -14.88 -14.30
CA ALA A 231 3.83 -14.66 -15.39
C ALA A 231 3.84 -15.80 -16.44
N ALA A 232 5.01 -16.42 -16.67
CA ALA A 232 5.14 -17.58 -17.56
C ALA A 232 4.30 -18.82 -17.12
N GLN A 233 3.85 -18.86 -15.85
CA GLN A 233 2.99 -19.92 -15.33
C GLN A 233 1.50 -19.69 -15.65
N TYR A 234 1.14 -18.55 -16.26
CA TYR A 234 -0.24 -18.19 -16.59
C TYR A 234 -0.44 -18.12 -18.11
N PRO A 235 -0.80 -19.25 -18.76
CA PRO A 235 -1.02 -19.29 -20.21
C PRO A 235 -2.11 -18.31 -20.63
N GLY A 236 -1.85 -17.52 -21.66
CA GLY A 236 -2.78 -16.51 -22.17
C GLY A 236 -2.69 -15.15 -21.47
N LEU A 237 -1.88 -15.01 -20.42
CA LEU A 237 -1.61 -13.73 -19.79
C LEU A 237 -0.34 -13.09 -20.40
N LYS A 238 -0.46 -11.87 -20.89
CA LYS A 238 0.65 -11.07 -21.39
C LYS A 238 1.21 -10.19 -20.28
N LEU A 239 2.51 -10.29 -20.04
CA LEU A 239 3.23 -9.33 -19.20
C LEU A 239 3.75 -8.20 -20.08
N GLU A 240 3.24 -7.00 -19.88
CA GLU A 240 3.75 -5.77 -20.49
C GLU A 240 4.60 -5.00 -19.48
N LYS A 241 5.65 -4.32 -19.93
CA LYS A 241 6.53 -3.54 -19.07
C LYS A 241 6.46 -2.08 -19.47
N GLU A 242 6.29 -1.19 -18.50
CA GLU A 242 6.38 0.25 -18.70
C GLU A 242 7.30 0.89 -17.67
N ASN A 243 8.20 1.76 -18.11
CA ASN A 243 8.94 2.61 -17.17
C ASN A 243 7.96 3.55 -16.45
N VAL A 244 8.17 3.79 -15.17
CA VAL A 244 7.24 4.56 -14.33
C VAL A 244 6.91 5.94 -14.88
N ASP A 245 7.87 6.64 -15.43
CA ASP A 245 7.70 7.95 -16.09
C ASP A 245 6.80 7.86 -17.34
N ALA A 246 7.02 6.87 -18.19
CA ALA A 246 6.17 6.62 -19.36
C ALA A 246 4.77 6.16 -18.93
N CYS A 247 4.67 5.30 -17.91
CA CYS A 247 3.41 4.88 -17.35
C CYS A 247 2.58 6.08 -16.84
N CYS A 248 3.18 6.97 -16.06
CA CYS A 248 2.51 8.19 -15.60
C CYS A 248 2.04 9.07 -16.78
N TYR A 249 2.85 9.24 -17.81
CA TYR A 249 2.45 9.96 -19.01
C TYR A 249 1.25 9.30 -19.72
N HIS A 250 1.28 7.97 -19.88
CA HIS A 250 0.20 7.24 -20.55
C HIS A 250 -1.08 7.23 -19.71
N LEU A 251 -0.98 7.14 -18.37
CA LEU A 251 -2.14 7.23 -17.47
C LEU A 251 -2.89 8.56 -17.62
N VAL A 252 -2.16 9.67 -17.77
CA VAL A 252 -2.79 10.98 -18.00
C VAL A 252 -3.45 11.05 -19.38
N ARG A 253 -2.85 10.41 -20.39
CA ARG A 253 -3.33 10.48 -21.77
C ARG A 253 -4.49 9.54 -22.09
N ARG A 254 -4.49 8.36 -21.48
CA ARG A 254 -5.44 7.26 -21.76
C ARG A 254 -5.61 6.36 -20.53
N PRO A 255 -6.17 6.88 -19.44
CA PRO A 255 -6.29 6.11 -18.19
C PRO A 255 -7.15 4.86 -18.34
N ASP A 256 -8.08 4.85 -19.30
CA ASP A 256 -8.97 3.74 -19.64
C ASP A 256 -8.28 2.57 -20.38
N ALA A 257 -6.99 2.71 -20.73
CA ALA A 257 -6.22 1.67 -21.40
C ALA A 257 -5.56 0.68 -20.43
N PHE A 258 -5.61 0.93 -19.12
CA PHE A 258 -4.98 0.11 -18.10
C PHE A 258 -6.01 -0.73 -17.34
N GLY A 259 -5.59 -1.94 -16.97
CA GLY A 259 -6.30 -2.85 -16.07
C GLY A 259 -5.47 -3.09 -14.80
N VAL A 260 -4.88 -4.29 -14.67
CA VAL A 260 -3.99 -4.61 -13.54
C VAL A 260 -2.59 -4.05 -13.77
N LEU A 261 -2.15 -3.16 -12.86
CA LEU A 261 -0.78 -2.63 -12.80
C LEU A 261 -0.05 -3.26 -11.59
N LEU A 262 1.01 -4.01 -11.86
CA LEU A 262 1.91 -4.51 -10.82
C LEU A 262 3.04 -3.52 -10.60
N CYS A 263 3.23 -3.09 -9.37
CA CYS A 263 4.21 -2.06 -9.02
C CYS A 263 5.09 -2.47 -7.84
N PRO A 264 6.42 -2.21 -7.89
CA PRO A 264 7.25 -2.07 -6.69
C PRO A 264 6.65 -1.04 -5.73
N ASN A 265 7.03 -1.09 -4.46
CA ASN A 265 6.37 -0.35 -3.39
C ASN A 265 6.33 1.17 -3.66
N LEU A 266 7.48 1.80 -3.94
CA LEU A 266 7.54 3.24 -4.19
C LEU A 266 6.72 3.66 -5.43
N PHE A 267 6.84 2.92 -6.53
CA PHE A 267 6.11 3.26 -7.75
C PHE A 267 4.60 3.04 -7.59
N GLY A 268 4.22 2.00 -6.85
CA GLY A 268 2.82 1.73 -6.55
C GLY A 268 2.16 2.85 -5.76
N ASP A 269 2.89 3.50 -4.85
CA ASP A 269 2.43 4.67 -4.12
C ASP A 269 2.13 5.84 -5.07
N ILE A 270 3.13 6.20 -5.87
CA ILE A 270 3.03 7.34 -6.80
C ILE A 270 1.93 7.12 -7.85
N VAL A 271 1.92 5.94 -8.47
CA VAL A 271 0.98 5.61 -9.56
C VAL A 271 -0.45 5.52 -9.07
N SER A 272 -0.68 4.98 -7.87
CA SER A 272 -2.03 4.89 -7.32
C SER A 272 -2.61 6.25 -6.92
N ASP A 273 -1.79 7.18 -6.45
CA ASP A 273 -2.24 8.53 -6.12
C ASP A 273 -2.54 9.35 -7.38
N LEU A 274 -1.74 9.17 -8.44
CA LEU A 274 -2.06 9.73 -9.76
C LEU A 274 -3.40 9.19 -10.27
N LEU A 275 -3.63 7.89 -10.19
CA LEU A 275 -4.89 7.25 -10.57
C LEU A 275 -6.07 7.71 -9.71
N ALA A 276 -5.87 7.92 -8.41
CA ALA A 276 -6.89 8.51 -7.54
C ALA A 276 -7.31 9.90 -8.01
N GLY A 277 -6.34 10.75 -8.37
CA GLY A 277 -6.61 12.05 -8.98
C GLY A 277 -7.43 11.94 -10.28
N LEU A 278 -7.06 10.99 -11.14
CA LEU A 278 -7.73 10.75 -12.42
C LEU A 278 -9.14 10.14 -12.27
N SER A 279 -9.44 9.47 -11.16
CA SER A 279 -10.74 8.83 -10.91
C SER A 279 -11.76 9.72 -10.17
N GLY A 280 -11.40 10.97 -9.91
CA GLY A 280 -12.30 11.94 -9.24
C GLY A 280 -11.78 12.46 -7.89
N GLY A 281 -10.55 12.14 -7.54
CA GLY A 281 -9.87 12.65 -6.34
C GLY A 281 -9.66 11.63 -5.23
N MET A 282 -8.86 12.01 -4.25
CA MET A 282 -8.44 11.13 -3.14
C MET A 282 -9.62 10.60 -2.31
N GLY A 283 -10.71 11.32 -2.21
CA GLY A 283 -11.93 10.88 -1.52
C GLY A 283 -12.64 9.69 -2.19
N MET A 284 -12.28 9.36 -3.45
CA MET A 284 -12.79 8.19 -4.18
C MET A 284 -11.84 6.98 -4.09
N ALA A 285 -10.66 7.15 -3.49
CA ALA A 285 -9.62 6.14 -3.46
C ALA A 285 -9.75 5.25 -2.22
N ALA A 286 -9.84 3.95 -2.44
CA ALA A 286 -9.84 2.92 -1.42
C ALA A 286 -8.56 2.09 -1.48
N GLY A 287 -8.11 1.55 -0.34
CA GLY A 287 -6.96 0.68 -0.23
C GLY A 287 -7.25 -0.58 0.57
N GLY A 288 -6.70 -1.70 0.13
CA GLY A 288 -6.68 -2.94 0.88
C GLY A 288 -5.24 -3.40 1.09
N ASN A 289 -4.84 -3.57 2.34
CA ASN A 289 -3.56 -4.18 2.71
C ASN A 289 -3.82 -5.65 3.01
N ILE A 290 -3.38 -6.52 2.12
CA ILE A 290 -3.78 -7.94 2.09
C ILE A 290 -2.56 -8.82 2.33
N GLY A 291 -2.71 -9.80 3.19
CA GLY A 291 -1.76 -10.88 3.45
C GLY A 291 -2.50 -12.21 3.56
N ASP A 292 -1.79 -13.25 3.97
CA ASP A 292 -2.38 -14.58 4.17
C ASP A 292 -3.20 -14.65 5.48
N GLY A 293 -3.01 -13.70 6.38
CA GLY A 293 -3.74 -13.55 7.64
C GLY A 293 -4.68 -12.35 7.64
N LEU A 294 -4.60 -11.54 8.72
CA LEU A 294 -5.41 -10.35 8.89
C LEU A 294 -5.17 -9.32 7.78
N SER A 295 -6.22 -8.97 7.05
CA SER A 295 -6.21 -7.89 6.06
C SER A 295 -6.74 -6.60 6.65
N MET A 296 -6.20 -5.47 6.20
CA MET A 296 -6.60 -4.13 6.63
C MET A 296 -7.13 -3.32 5.44
N PHE A 297 -8.28 -2.67 5.65
CA PHE A 297 -8.91 -1.82 4.65
C PHE A 297 -8.91 -0.38 5.15
N GLU A 298 -8.57 0.55 4.24
CA GLU A 298 -8.40 1.96 4.57
C GLU A 298 -8.78 2.86 3.39
N PRO A 299 -9.14 4.13 3.61
CA PRO A 299 -9.08 5.12 2.56
C PRO A 299 -7.60 5.44 2.24
N VAL A 300 -7.31 5.83 1.01
CA VAL A 300 -5.94 6.22 0.63
C VAL A 300 -5.58 7.60 1.16
N HIS A 301 -6.57 8.48 1.35
CA HIS A 301 -6.35 9.83 1.89
C HIS A 301 -5.88 9.82 3.34
N GLY A 302 -5.15 10.88 3.73
CA GLY A 302 -4.74 11.12 5.12
C GLY A 302 -5.86 11.71 5.98
N SER A 303 -5.47 12.22 7.15
CA SER A 303 -6.38 12.77 8.17
C SER A 303 -7.04 14.10 7.81
N ALA A 304 -6.50 14.85 6.83
CA ALA A 304 -7.00 16.15 6.39
C ALA A 304 -7.38 17.09 7.56
N PRO A 305 -6.43 17.42 8.45
CA PRO A 305 -6.71 18.14 9.71
C PRO A 305 -7.24 19.56 9.51
N ASP A 306 -7.06 20.12 8.33
CA ASP A 306 -7.52 21.45 7.93
C ASP A 306 -9.03 21.53 7.60
N ILE A 307 -9.68 20.38 7.42
CA ILE A 307 -11.10 20.28 7.14
C ILE A 307 -11.87 19.38 8.12
N ALA A 308 -11.17 18.85 9.14
CA ALA A 308 -11.76 17.94 10.13
C ALA A 308 -12.55 18.68 11.24
#